data_68f3ba2d51c1f34b62c228b3098d4ced
#
_entry.id   68f3ba2d51c1f34b62c228b3098d4ced
#
_cell.length_a   1.000
_cell.length_b   1.000
_cell.length_c   1.000
_cell.angle_alpha   90.00
_cell.angle_beta   90.00
_cell.angle_gamma   90.00
#
_symmetry.space_group_name_H-M   'P 1'
#
loop_
_entity.id
_entity.type
_entity.pdbx_description
1 polymer ?
#
loop_
_entity_poly.entity_id
_entity_poly.type
_entity_poly.pdbx_seq_one_letter_code
_entity_poly.pdbx_strand_id
1 'polypeptide(L)' 'MKPNFSIDYSILNIETDNRIVLVVIEDNQTGEVFTGQATCAPDDKFDLSLGVEIAEKRAVRKMVITSLDDELNALTI' A
#
# COMPACT_ATOMS: atom_id res chain seq x y z
N MET A 1 -20.09 -12.24 -10.94
CA MET A 1 -19.25 -13.00 -10.02
C MET A 1 -18.30 -12.06 -9.30
N LYS A 2 -18.20 -12.20 -8.00
CA LYS A 2 -17.28 -11.37 -7.24
C LYS A 2 -15.85 -11.89 -7.36
N PRO A 3 -14.86 -11.01 -7.42
CA PRO A 3 -13.48 -11.47 -7.38
C PRO A 3 -13.21 -12.23 -6.08
N ASN A 4 -12.28 -13.16 -6.14
CA ASN A 4 -11.96 -14.01 -5.00
C ASN A 4 -10.99 -13.38 -4.02
N PHE A 5 -10.53 -12.18 -4.29
CA PHE A 5 -9.68 -11.48 -3.35
C PHE A 5 -10.45 -10.34 -2.69
N SER A 6 -10.16 -10.07 -1.46
CA SER A 6 -10.68 -8.92 -0.75
C SER A 6 -9.54 -8.06 -0.27
N ILE A 7 -9.82 -6.77 -0.13
CA ILE A 7 -8.84 -5.82 0.38
C ILE A 7 -9.11 -5.67 1.87
N ASP A 8 -8.26 -6.31 2.67
CA ASP A 8 -8.39 -6.31 4.12
C ASP A 8 -6.99 -6.14 4.71
N TYR A 9 -6.73 -4.97 5.24
CA TYR A 9 -5.41 -4.64 5.75
C TYR A 9 -5.50 -3.75 6.98
N SER A 10 -4.41 -3.71 7.72
CA SER A 10 -4.26 -2.83 8.88
C SER A 10 -3.05 -1.93 8.65
N ILE A 11 -3.15 -0.68 9.04
CA ILE A 11 -2.00 0.23 9.01
C ILE A 11 -1.16 -0.03 10.26
N LEU A 12 0.08 -0.45 10.05
CA LEU A 12 0.99 -0.74 11.15
C LEU A 12 1.76 0.50 11.60
N ASN A 13 2.11 1.37 10.65
CA ASN A 13 2.93 2.53 10.96
C ASN A 13 2.82 3.60 9.89
N ILE A 14 2.95 4.85 10.30
CA ILE A 14 3.02 6.01 9.42
C ILE A 14 4.21 6.83 9.88
N GLU A 15 5.16 7.07 9.00
CA GLU A 15 6.35 7.88 9.30
C GLU A 15 6.44 9.03 8.32
N THR A 16 6.90 10.17 8.81
CA THR A 16 7.15 11.35 7.99
C THR A 16 8.55 11.88 8.26
N ASP A 17 9.24 12.22 7.19
CA ASP A 17 10.59 12.79 7.28
C ASP A 17 10.85 13.62 6.02
N ASN A 18 11.12 14.91 6.18
CA ASN A 18 11.51 15.80 5.08
C ASN A 18 10.61 15.67 3.86
N ARG A 19 9.31 15.91 4.00
CA ARG A 19 8.34 15.87 2.90
C ARG A 19 8.17 14.46 2.30
N ILE A 20 8.64 13.45 2.99
CA ILE A 20 8.43 12.06 2.62
C ILE A 20 7.48 11.44 3.63
N VAL A 21 6.46 10.75 3.13
CA VAL A 21 5.51 10.02 3.99
C VAL A 21 5.63 8.54 3.65
N LEU A 22 5.81 7.73 4.68
CA LEU A 22 5.90 6.29 4.55
C LEU A 22 4.74 5.65 5.29
N VAL A 23 4.00 4.78 4.63
CA VAL A 23 2.92 4.02 5.25
C VAL A 23 3.23 2.54 5.13
N VAL A 24 3.15 1.84 6.27
CA VAL A 24 3.37 0.39 6.33
C VAL A 24 2.04 -0.26 6.66
N ILE A 25 1.64 -1.21 5.84
CA ILE A 25 0.39 -1.95 6.05
C ILE A 25 0.67 -3.44 6.14
N GLU A 26 -0.23 -4.16 6.79
CA GLU A 26 -0.19 -5.62 6.85
C GLU A 26 -1.46 -6.17 6.21
N ASP A 27 -1.30 -7.14 5.32
CA ASP A 27 -2.41 -7.90 4.77
C ASP A 27 -2.95 -8.82 5.86
N ASN A 28 -4.19 -8.59 6.28
CA ASN A 28 -4.78 -9.35 7.39
C ASN A 28 -5.05 -10.82 7.06
N GLN A 29 -5.02 -11.17 5.78
CA GLN A 29 -5.26 -12.55 5.35
C GLN A 29 -3.98 -13.37 5.32
N THR A 30 -2.85 -12.75 4.96
CA THR A 30 -1.59 -13.48 4.75
C THR A 30 -0.52 -13.13 5.78
N GLY A 31 -0.64 -11.97 6.44
CA GLY A 31 0.39 -11.46 7.33
C GLY A 31 1.54 -10.78 6.60
N GLU A 32 1.50 -10.68 5.28
CA GLU A 32 2.53 -9.99 4.53
C GLU A 32 2.47 -8.49 4.77
N VAL A 33 3.63 -7.85 4.75
CA VAL A 33 3.77 -6.42 5.02
C VAL A 33 4.17 -5.70 3.74
N PHE A 34 3.52 -4.58 3.49
CA PHE A 34 3.76 -3.76 2.30
C PHE A 34 3.98 -2.32 2.72
N THR A 35 4.81 -1.63 1.96
CA THR A 35 5.17 -0.24 2.25
C THR A 35 4.86 0.63 1.04
N GLY A 36 4.25 1.78 1.29
CA GLY A 36 4.02 2.80 0.28
C GLY A 36 4.67 4.10 0.69
N GLN A 37 5.13 4.87 -0.27
CA GLN A 37 5.80 6.12 -0.04
C GLN A 37 5.25 7.21 -0.93
N ALA A 38 5.14 8.42 -0.40
CA ALA A 38 4.82 9.61 -1.15
C ALA A 38 5.85 10.69 -0.83
N THR A 39 6.27 11.43 -1.84
CA THR A 39 7.24 12.51 -1.69
C THR A 39 6.62 13.79 -2.22
N CYS A 40 6.64 14.84 -1.41
CA CYS A 40 6.16 16.15 -1.82
C CYS A 40 7.31 16.93 -2.48
N ALA A 41 7.05 17.53 -3.63
CA ALA A 41 8.05 18.33 -4.31
C ALA A 41 8.46 19.53 -3.45
N PRO A 42 9.73 19.98 -3.52
CA PRO A 42 10.22 21.04 -2.65
C PRO A 42 9.47 22.37 -2.83
N ASP A 43 8.95 22.64 -4.01
CA ASP A 43 8.25 23.88 -4.33
C ASP A 43 6.75 23.80 -4.07
N ASP A 44 6.24 22.62 -3.70
CA ASP A 44 4.84 22.44 -3.38
C ASP A 44 4.60 22.59 -1.88
N LYS A 45 3.40 23.03 -1.54
CA LYS A 45 3.00 23.06 -0.15
C LYS A 45 2.82 21.62 0.37
N PHE A 46 3.50 21.30 1.46
CA PHE A 46 3.40 19.96 2.05
C PHE A 46 2.04 19.77 2.70
N ASP A 47 1.35 18.70 2.28
CA ASP A 47 0.06 18.31 2.85
C ASP A 47 0.19 16.87 3.36
N LEU A 48 0.24 16.73 4.68
CA LEU A 48 0.43 15.44 5.32
C LEU A 48 -0.73 14.49 5.04
N SER A 49 -1.96 14.98 5.11
CA SER A 49 -3.13 14.13 4.88
C SER A 49 -3.12 13.55 3.46
N LEU A 50 -2.80 14.37 2.48
CA LEU A 50 -2.70 13.92 1.10
C LEU A 50 -1.54 12.94 0.93
N GLY A 51 -0.40 13.24 1.56
CA GLY A 51 0.77 12.34 1.51
C GLY A 51 0.46 10.98 2.08
N VAL A 52 -0.23 10.91 3.21
CA VAL A 52 -0.63 9.65 3.82
C VAL A 52 -1.58 8.88 2.90
N GLU A 53 -2.57 9.57 2.32
CA GLU A 53 -3.51 8.92 1.41
C GLU A 53 -2.80 8.32 0.20
N ILE A 54 -1.89 9.05 -0.41
CA ILE A 54 -1.15 8.56 -1.57
C ILE A 54 -0.25 7.38 -1.19
N ALA A 55 0.48 7.50 -0.08
CA ALA A 55 1.39 6.44 0.37
C ALA A 55 0.61 5.17 0.71
N GLU A 56 -0.53 5.32 1.38
CA GLU A 56 -1.39 4.18 1.72
C GLU A 56 -1.86 3.48 0.46
N LYS A 57 -2.35 4.23 -0.53
CA LYS A 57 -2.83 3.64 -1.79
C LYS A 57 -1.71 2.94 -2.55
N ARG A 58 -0.49 3.45 -2.48
CA ARG A 58 0.66 2.78 -3.10
C ARG A 58 1.00 1.47 -2.42
N ALA A 59 0.89 1.42 -1.09
CA ALA A 59 1.08 0.18 -0.34
C ALA A 59 -0.01 -0.84 -0.68
N VAL A 60 -1.27 -0.40 -0.71
CA VAL A 60 -2.40 -1.27 -1.06
C VAL A 60 -2.25 -1.80 -2.48
N ARG A 61 -1.78 -0.98 -3.41
CA ARG A 61 -1.54 -1.43 -4.77
C ARG A 61 -0.54 -2.58 -4.83
N LYS A 62 0.54 -2.49 -4.06
CA LYS A 62 1.52 -3.58 -3.99
C LYS A 62 0.90 -4.86 -3.43
N MET A 63 0.08 -4.73 -2.40
CA MET A 63 -0.61 -5.85 -1.81
C MET A 63 -1.54 -6.54 -2.82
N VAL A 64 -2.34 -5.76 -3.55
CA VAL A 64 -3.28 -6.29 -4.54
C VAL A 64 -2.53 -6.95 -5.70
N ILE A 65 -1.45 -6.34 -6.20
CA ILE A 65 -0.64 -6.91 -7.26
C ILE A 65 -0.05 -8.24 -6.83
N THR A 66 0.48 -8.33 -5.61
CA THR A 66 1.04 -9.57 -5.07
C THR A 66 -0.02 -10.65 -4.98
N SER A 67 -1.21 -10.31 -4.50
CA SER A 67 -2.32 -11.27 -4.42
C SER A 67 -2.73 -11.79 -5.79
N LEU A 68 -2.78 -10.91 -6.79
CA LEU A 68 -3.12 -11.31 -8.16
C LEU A 68 -2.02 -12.19 -8.75
N ASP A 69 -0.76 -11.88 -8.52
CA ASP A 69 0.34 -12.69 -9.01
C ASP A 69 0.31 -14.09 -8.39
N ASP A 70 0.07 -14.18 -7.08
CA ASP A 70 -0.04 -15.46 -6.39
C ASP A 70 -1.19 -16.30 -6.96
N GLU A 71 -2.33 -15.66 -7.21
CA GLU A 71 -3.48 -16.32 -7.77
C GLU A 71 -3.20 -16.80 -9.19
N LEU A 72 -2.56 -15.97 -10.02
CA LEU A 72 -2.19 -16.34 -11.38
C LEU A 72 -1.19 -17.51 -11.38
N ASN A 73 -0.23 -17.50 -10.47
CA ASN A 73 0.74 -18.59 -10.36
C ASN A 73 0.07 -19.89 -9.96
N ALA A 74 -0.94 -19.83 -9.10
CA ALA A 74 -1.70 -21.02 -8.71
C ALA A 74 -2.51 -21.60 -9.87
N LEU A 75 -2.84 -20.79 -10.86
CA LEU A 75 -3.60 -21.20 -12.03
C LEU A 75 -2.70 -21.66 -13.18
N THR A 76 -1.40 -21.61 -13.01
CA THR A 76 -0.45 -21.99 -14.06
C THR A 76 -0.55 -23.48 -14.33
N ILE A 77 -0.61 -23.81 -15.58
CA ILE A 77 -0.69 -25.20 -16.05
C ILE A 77 0.69 -25.70 -16.42
#